data_5e9ebc5589d74367008aed0e2fa6928d
#
_entry.id   5e9ebc5589d74367008aed0e2fa6928d
#
_cell.length_a   1.000
_cell.length_b   1.000
_cell.length_c   1.000
_cell.angle_alpha   90.00
_cell.angle_beta   90.00
_cell.angle_gamma   90.00
#
_symmetry.space_group_name_H-M   'P 1'
#
loop_
_entity.id
_entity.type
_entity.pdbx_description
1 polymer ?
#
loop_
_entity_poly.entity_id
_entity_poly.type
_entity_poly.pdbx_seq_one_letter_code
_entity_poly.pdbx_strand_id
1 'polypeptide(L)' 'MKFLCDVHISYSLVSQLKKLGFDTIHVNELPDKWFSSDKFICNYADESDRIVITKDSDFKNSFYIN' A
#
# COMPACT_ATOMS: atom_id res chain seq x y z
N MET A 1 -4.93 12.11 3.52
CA MET A 1 -4.03 11.30 2.68
C MET A 1 -4.27 9.84 2.95
N LYS A 2 -4.28 9.03 1.91
CA LYS A 2 -4.57 7.60 2.01
C LYS A 2 -3.39 6.79 1.50
N PHE A 3 -3.11 5.67 2.15
CA PHE A 3 -1.98 4.82 1.80
C PHE A 3 -2.41 3.38 1.58
N LEU A 4 -1.67 2.70 0.73
CA LEU A 4 -1.77 1.26 0.52
C LEU A 4 -0.38 0.67 0.68
N CYS A 5 -0.20 -0.16 1.70
CA CYS A 5 1.10 -0.76 1.98
C CYS A 5 1.24 -2.10 1.25
N ASP A 6 2.35 -2.26 0.54
CA ASP A 6 2.70 -3.49 -0.16
C ASP A 6 2.90 -4.64 0.83
N VAL A 7 2.93 -5.86 0.30
CA VAL A 7 3.04 -7.08 1.10
C VAL A 7 4.30 -7.10 1.96
N HIS A 8 5.38 -6.47 1.50
CA HIS A 8 6.65 -6.44 2.23
C HIS A 8 6.73 -5.38 3.31
N ILE A 9 5.70 -4.55 3.45
CA ILE A 9 5.67 -3.51 4.47
C ILE A 9 5.12 -4.11 5.77
N SER A 10 5.75 -3.79 6.89
CA SER A 10 5.35 -4.34 8.18
C SER A 10 4.01 -3.75 8.65
N TYR A 11 3.26 -4.54 9.40
CA TYR A 11 2.04 -4.05 10.04
C TYR A 11 2.32 -2.99 11.09
N SER A 12 3.54 -2.97 11.62
CA SER A 12 3.96 -1.92 12.55
C SER A 12 3.87 -0.53 11.89
N LEU A 13 4.34 -0.41 10.65
CA LEU A 13 4.24 0.85 9.92
C LEU A 13 2.78 1.19 9.63
N VAL A 14 1.97 0.20 9.24
CA VAL A 14 0.55 0.41 9.01
C VAL A 14 -0.11 1.00 10.27
N SER A 15 0.19 0.42 11.42
CA SER A 15 -0.36 0.90 12.70
C SER A 15 0.06 2.33 12.99
N GLN A 16 1.32 2.65 12.75
CA GLN A 16 1.83 4.00 12.99
C GLN A 16 1.12 5.03 12.10
N LEU A 17 0.92 4.69 10.83
CA LEU A 17 0.23 5.59 9.91
C LEU A 17 -1.22 5.81 10.33
N LYS A 18 -1.89 4.76 10.76
CA LYS A 18 -3.27 4.87 11.26
C LYS A 18 -3.33 5.77 12.49
N LYS A 19 -2.36 5.65 13.40
CA LYS A 19 -2.30 6.49 14.60
C LYS A 19 -2.09 7.95 14.25
N LEU A 20 -1.43 8.24 13.15
CA LEU A 20 -1.22 9.60 12.68
C LEU A 20 -2.42 10.18 11.96
N GLY A 21 -3.50 9.40 11.81
CA GLY A 21 -4.72 9.86 11.19
C GLY A 21 -4.82 9.59 9.69
N PHE A 22 -3.89 8.83 9.13
CA PHE A 22 -3.92 8.48 7.72
C PHE A 22 -4.74 7.21 7.48
N ASP A 23 -5.59 7.24 6.45
CA ASP A 23 -6.35 6.08 6.03
C ASP A 23 -5.39 5.10 5.33
N THR A 24 -5.01 4.05 6.04
CA THR A 24 -3.97 3.13 5.59
C THR A 24 -4.48 1.70 5.59
N ILE A 25 -4.26 0.98 4.50
CA ILE A 25 -4.55 -0.46 4.45
C ILE A 25 -3.32 -1.19 3.94
N HIS A 26 -3.26 -2.48 4.27
CA HIS A 26 -2.21 -3.36 3.80
C HIS A 26 -2.78 -4.27 2.71
N VAL A 27 -1.93 -4.63 1.73
CA VAL A 27 -2.36 -5.48 0.62
C VAL A 27 -3.00 -6.78 1.11
N ASN A 28 -2.50 -7.35 2.20
CA ASN A 28 -3.05 -8.58 2.76
C ASN A 28 -4.48 -8.44 3.28
N GLU A 29 -4.97 -7.21 3.45
CA GLU A 29 -6.36 -6.96 3.87
C GLU A 29 -7.32 -6.96 2.68
N LEU A 30 -6.81 -7.00 1.46
CA LEU A 30 -7.63 -6.99 0.26
C LEU A 30 -8.20 -8.39 0.00
N PRO A 31 -9.44 -8.48 -0.55
CA PRO A 31 -10.06 -9.77 -0.81
C PRO A 31 -9.27 -10.66 -1.76
N ASP A 32 -8.61 -10.05 -2.73
CA ASP A 32 -7.89 -10.76 -3.77
C ASP A 32 -6.39 -10.78 -3.54
N LYS A 33 -5.98 -10.85 -2.31
CA LYS A 33 -4.56 -10.81 -1.95
C LYS A 33 -3.71 -11.85 -2.67
N TRP A 34 -4.31 -12.96 -3.07
CA TRP A 34 -3.62 -14.03 -3.79
C TRP A 34 -3.19 -13.60 -5.19
N PHE A 35 -3.87 -12.60 -5.73
CA PHE A 35 -3.63 -12.10 -7.07
C PHE A 35 -3.04 -10.71 -7.06
N SER A 36 -2.40 -10.33 -5.97
CA SER A 36 -1.85 -8.98 -5.79
C SER A 36 -0.57 -8.81 -6.60
N SER A 37 -0.73 -8.63 -7.90
CA SER A 37 0.36 -8.23 -8.78
C SER A 37 0.60 -6.73 -8.64
N ASP A 38 1.75 -6.27 -9.13
CA ASP A 38 2.07 -4.84 -9.13
C ASP A 38 0.99 -4.05 -9.86
N LYS A 39 0.51 -4.59 -10.97
CA LYS A 39 -0.55 -3.93 -11.74
C LYS A 39 -1.84 -3.81 -10.94
N PHE A 40 -2.24 -4.87 -10.24
CA PHE A 40 -3.43 -4.85 -9.42
C PHE A 40 -3.30 -3.81 -8.31
N ILE A 41 -2.16 -3.80 -7.64
CA ILE A 41 -1.90 -2.85 -6.55
C ILE A 41 -1.97 -1.41 -7.05
N CYS A 42 -1.34 -1.13 -8.18
CA CYS A 42 -1.36 0.21 -8.77
C CYS A 42 -2.77 0.63 -9.16
N ASN A 43 -3.54 -0.27 -9.79
CA ASN A 43 -4.91 0.02 -10.18
C ASN A 43 -5.78 0.28 -8.96
N TYR A 44 -5.64 -0.54 -7.94
CA TYR A 44 -6.42 -0.34 -6.71
C TYR A 44 -6.09 0.99 -6.05
N ALA A 45 -4.81 1.33 -6.00
CA ALA A 45 -4.37 2.59 -5.42
C ALA A 45 -4.92 3.79 -6.20
N ASP A 46 -4.89 3.72 -7.52
CA ASP A 46 -5.43 4.79 -8.37
C ASP A 46 -6.92 4.96 -8.17
N GLU A 47 -7.68 3.86 -8.16
CA GLU A 47 -9.12 3.90 -8.00
C GLU A 47 -9.56 4.40 -6.63
N SER A 48 -8.79 4.10 -5.60
CA SER A 48 -9.11 4.49 -4.23
C SER A 48 -8.38 5.75 -3.78
N ASP A 49 -7.64 6.38 -4.70
CA ASP A 49 -6.86 7.60 -4.42
C ASP A 49 -5.86 7.38 -3.30
N ARG A 50 -5.17 6.26 -3.33
CA ARG A 50 -4.16 5.88 -2.35
C ARG A 50 -2.77 5.96 -2.91
N ILE A 51 -1.81 6.25 -2.05
CA ILE A 51 -0.39 6.23 -2.39
C ILE A 51 0.18 4.89 -1.94
N VAL A 52 0.85 4.20 -2.86
CA VAL A 52 1.47 2.91 -2.53
C VAL A 52 2.76 3.14 -1.76
N ILE A 53 2.91 2.46 -0.63
CA ILE A 53 4.16 2.42 0.13
C ILE A 53 4.78 1.05 -0.11
N THR A 54 6.00 1.04 -0.63
CA THR A 54 6.64 -0.20 -1.06
C THR A 54 8.15 -0.11 -0.90
N LYS A 55 8.78 -1.28 -0.85
CA LYS A 55 10.23 -1.40 -0.95
C LYS A 55 10.69 -1.64 -2.39
N ASP A 56 9.75 -1.70 -3.32
CA ASP A 56 10.03 -1.94 -4.73
C ASP A 56 9.99 -0.61 -5.48
N SER A 57 11.13 -0.16 -5.97
CA SER A 57 11.26 1.11 -6.66
C SER A 57 10.59 1.13 -8.05
N ASP A 58 10.12 -0.01 -8.54
CA ASP A 58 9.46 -0.10 -9.84
C ASP A 58 8.00 0.35 -9.80
N PHE A 59 7.41 0.53 -8.62
CA PHE A 59 6.06 1.05 -8.52
C PHE A 59 6.02 2.52 -8.90
N LYS A 60 5.00 2.88 -9.70
CA LYS A 60 4.75 4.28 -10.02
C LYS A 60 3.92 4.93 -8.93
N ASN A 61 4.11 6.24 -8.74
CA ASN A 61 3.32 7.04 -7.79
C ASN A 61 3.33 6.43 -6.39
N SER A 62 4.51 6.00 -5.95
CA SER A 62 4.66 5.33 -4.68
C SER A 62 5.79 5.93 -3.87
N PHE A 63 5.73 5.71 -2.56
CA PHE A 63 6.87 5.96 -1.69
C PHE A 63 7.71 4.71 -1.63
N TYR A 64 8.97 4.84 -2.04
CA TYR A 64 9.94 3.77 -1.93
C TYR A 64 10.58 3.81 -0.55
N ILE A 65 10.45 2.74 0.19
CA ILE A 65 11.08 2.60 1.51
C ILE A 65 12.20 1.58 1.40
N ASN A 66 13.38 2.01 1.69
CA ASN A 66 14.55 1.16 1.64
C ASN A 66 14.84 0.52 3.00
#